data_3b3204649d300b33f046584505b606b6
#
_entry.id   3b3204649d300b33f046584505b606b6
#
_cell.length_a   1.000
_cell.length_b   1.000
_cell.length_c   1.000
_cell.angle_alpha   90.00
_cell.angle_beta   90.00
_cell.angle_gamma   90.00
#
_symmetry.space_group_name_H-M   'P 1'
#
loop_
_entity.id
_entity.type
_entity.pdbx_description
1 polymer ?
#
loop_
_entity_poly.entity_id
_entity_poly.type
_entity_poly.pdbx_seq_one_letter_code
_entity_poly.pdbx_strand_id
1 'polypeptide(L)'
;LETKLIYSDHHLSHTLTALAYTNTKKDICSVVVDGFGDRSTASISQIVNPTEINELWECPYPVSLGLFYSSITDYLGFAINEGEYKVMGLASYGDSKSNSAKLVRGLMDWNSTANEIISDMSYFDYHLSTSNSFSIKLEELLGPARNPFVKLIPGDSDFQRCADIARGAQDLTIYLLEKIFTHAHKITNSRRFLFSGGVSMNSASIDSLAQLSFVDEIIVPPSPGDAGCAIG
;
A
#
# COMPACT_ATOMS: atom_id res chain seq x y z
N LEU A 1 -13.80 31.90 -24.14
CA LEU A 1 -13.47 30.47 -24.03
C LEU A 1 -14.22 29.94 -22.82
N GLU A 2 -15.22 29.07 -23.04
CA GLU A 2 -15.85 28.30 -21.94
C GLU A 2 -14.90 27.19 -21.56
N THR A 3 -14.42 27.21 -20.34
CA THR A 3 -13.60 26.11 -19.77
C THR A 3 -14.55 25.04 -19.28
N LYS A 4 -14.47 23.85 -19.89
CA LYS A 4 -15.22 22.67 -19.42
C LYS A 4 -14.39 21.98 -18.35
N LEU A 5 -14.94 21.83 -17.15
CA LEU A 5 -14.35 21.03 -16.08
C LEU A 5 -14.83 19.58 -16.23
N ILE A 6 -13.88 18.64 -16.22
CA ILE A 6 -14.16 17.20 -16.27
C ILE A 6 -13.53 16.59 -15.02
N TYR A 7 -14.31 15.79 -14.29
CA TYR A 7 -13.83 15.02 -13.15
C TYR A 7 -13.53 13.59 -13.59
N SER A 8 -12.42 13.06 -13.14
CA SER A 8 -12.03 11.65 -13.29
C SER A 8 -11.94 11.02 -11.91
N ASP A 9 -12.34 9.77 -11.80
CA ASP A 9 -12.12 8.97 -10.59
C ASP A 9 -10.62 8.80 -10.33
N HIS A 10 -10.22 8.87 -9.06
CA HIS A 10 -8.81 8.85 -8.66
C HIS A 10 -8.13 7.54 -9.06
N HIS A 11 -8.72 6.39 -8.76
CA HIS A 11 -8.14 5.09 -9.11
C HIS A 11 -8.19 4.81 -10.61
N LEU A 12 -9.19 5.35 -11.32
CA LEU A 12 -9.20 5.32 -12.77
C LEU A 12 -8.02 6.11 -13.35
N SER A 13 -7.69 7.27 -12.79
CA SER A 13 -6.54 8.06 -13.23
C SER A 13 -5.21 7.32 -13.01
N HIS A 14 -5.03 6.64 -11.87
CA HIS A 14 -3.89 5.74 -11.65
C HIS A 14 -3.81 4.60 -12.68
N THR A 15 -4.95 3.99 -12.99
CA THR A 15 -5.05 2.92 -14.00
C THR A 15 -4.67 3.41 -15.39
N LEU A 16 -5.19 4.57 -15.81
CA LEU A 16 -4.91 5.18 -17.11
C LEU A 16 -3.45 5.61 -17.22
N THR A 17 -2.88 6.17 -16.14
CA THR A 17 -1.45 6.47 -16.07
C THR A 17 -0.62 5.22 -16.35
N ALA A 18 -0.88 4.12 -15.66
CA ALA A 18 -0.14 2.88 -15.87
C ALA A 18 -0.36 2.30 -17.28
N LEU A 19 -1.59 2.41 -17.80
CA LEU A 19 -1.95 1.95 -19.15
C LEU A 19 -1.20 2.72 -20.25
N ALA A 20 -0.86 3.99 -20.03
CA ALA A 20 -0.10 4.81 -20.97
C ALA A 20 1.32 4.28 -21.22
N TYR A 21 1.89 3.55 -20.25
CA TYR A 21 3.25 3.00 -20.32
C TYR A 21 3.33 1.54 -20.77
N THR A 22 2.22 0.94 -21.19
CA THR A 22 2.21 -0.43 -21.73
C THR A 22 1.83 -0.46 -23.20
N ASN A 23 2.50 -1.31 -23.96
CA ASN A 23 2.14 -1.59 -25.36
C ASN A 23 0.97 -2.58 -25.47
N THR A 24 0.71 -3.38 -24.44
CA THR A 24 -0.37 -4.36 -24.41
C THR A 24 -1.57 -3.78 -23.69
N LYS A 25 -2.72 -3.73 -24.38
CA LYS A 25 -3.97 -3.13 -23.90
C LYS A 25 -5.11 -4.15 -23.83
N LYS A 26 -4.78 -5.44 -23.73
CA LYS A 26 -5.74 -6.55 -23.63
C LYS A 26 -5.23 -7.57 -22.62
N ASP A 27 -6.16 -8.26 -21.97
CA ASP A 27 -5.90 -9.33 -20.99
C ASP A 27 -4.97 -8.89 -19.85
N ILE A 28 -5.15 -7.65 -19.40
CA ILE A 28 -4.39 -7.05 -18.32
C ILE A 28 -5.33 -6.58 -17.22
N CYS A 29 -4.91 -6.77 -15.98
CA CYS A 29 -5.62 -6.33 -14.79
C CYS A 29 -4.90 -5.13 -14.17
N SER A 30 -5.62 -4.10 -13.82
CA SER A 30 -5.10 -3.00 -13.00
C SER A 30 -5.34 -3.29 -11.53
N VAL A 31 -4.30 -3.14 -10.73
CA VAL A 31 -4.33 -3.15 -9.26
C VAL A 31 -3.82 -1.79 -8.79
N VAL A 32 -4.67 -1.01 -8.18
CA VAL A 32 -4.32 0.27 -7.55
C VAL A 32 -4.33 0.09 -6.05
N VAL A 33 -3.24 0.47 -5.37
CA VAL A 33 -3.18 0.47 -3.91
C VAL A 33 -2.53 1.77 -3.46
N ASP A 34 -3.31 2.57 -2.74
CA ASP A 34 -2.91 3.91 -2.38
C ASP A 34 -3.21 4.23 -0.90
N GLY A 35 -2.88 5.44 -0.48
CA GLY A 35 -3.27 5.95 0.83
C GLY A 35 -4.77 6.20 0.89
N PHE A 36 -5.25 7.03 -0.02
CA PHE A 36 -6.65 7.44 -0.09
C PHE A 36 -6.96 8.01 -1.48
N GLY A 37 -8.03 7.55 -2.10
CA GLY A 37 -8.55 8.07 -3.35
C GLY A 37 -10.06 8.15 -3.30
N ASP A 38 -10.63 9.32 -3.47
CA ASP A 38 -12.06 9.65 -3.45
C ASP A 38 -12.92 8.85 -2.42
N ARG A 39 -13.09 7.54 -2.60
CA ARG A 39 -13.87 6.64 -1.73
C ARG A 39 -13.14 5.36 -1.33
N SER A 40 -12.15 4.96 -2.10
CA SER A 40 -11.45 3.68 -1.94
C SER A 40 -9.94 3.89 -1.72
N THR A 41 -9.30 2.89 -1.17
CA THR A 41 -7.86 2.87 -0.85
C THR A 41 -7.11 1.82 -1.66
N ALA A 42 -7.86 0.87 -2.22
CA ALA A 42 -7.37 -0.08 -3.21
C ALA A 42 -8.50 -0.47 -4.16
N SER A 43 -8.15 -0.82 -5.40
CA SER A 43 -9.11 -1.31 -6.39
C SER A 43 -8.47 -2.30 -7.36
N ILE A 44 -9.33 -3.15 -7.94
CA ILE A 44 -8.99 -4.09 -9.00
C ILE A 44 -9.91 -3.82 -10.17
N SER A 45 -9.33 -3.55 -11.34
CA SER A 45 -10.07 -3.31 -12.57
C SER A 45 -9.58 -4.21 -13.69
N GLN A 46 -10.52 -4.73 -14.47
CA GLN A 46 -10.25 -5.44 -15.72
C GLN A 46 -10.22 -4.46 -16.88
N ILE A 47 -9.16 -4.47 -17.66
CA ILE A 47 -9.04 -3.68 -18.87
C ILE A 47 -9.45 -4.54 -20.06
N VAL A 48 -10.67 -4.30 -20.56
CA VAL A 48 -11.21 -4.95 -21.76
C VAL A 48 -10.57 -4.32 -23.00
N ASN A 49 -10.53 -3.00 -23.01
CA ASN A 49 -9.83 -2.17 -24.00
C ASN A 49 -9.56 -0.78 -23.38
N PRO A 50 -8.80 0.12 -24.04
CA PRO A 50 -8.43 1.42 -23.47
C PRO A 50 -9.60 2.34 -23.10
N THR A 51 -10.79 2.11 -23.64
CA THR A 51 -12.00 2.89 -23.37
C THR A 51 -13.03 2.15 -22.54
N GLU A 52 -12.72 0.92 -22.13
CA GLU A 52 -13.61 0.06 -21.36
C GLU A 52 -12.84 -0.62 -20.23
N ILE A 53 -12.91 -0.02 -19.06
CA ILE A 53 -12.26 -0.44 -17.83
C ILE A 53 -13.36 -0.73 -16.81
N ASN A 54 -13.41 -1.96 -16.33
CA ASN A 54 -14.44 -2.42 -15.41
C ASN A 54 -13.84 -2.62 -14.01
N GLU A 55 -14.23 -1.80 -13.06
CA GLU A 55 -13.89 -2.01 -11.66
C GLU A 55 -14.64 -3.24 -11.12
N LEU A 56 -13.90 -4.19 -10.54
CA LEU A 56 -14.44 -5.48 -10.09
C LEU A 56 -14.37 -5.64 -8.57
N TRP A 57 -13.51 -4.89 -7.91
CA TRP A 57 -13.33 -4.93 -6.46
C TRP A 57 -12.72 -3.62 -5.98
N GLU A 58 -13.11 -3.21 -4.78
CA GLU A 58 -12.54 -2.06 -4.09
C GLU A 58 -12.40 -2.34 -2.58
N CYS A 59 -11.41 -1.70 -1.95
CA CYS A 59 -11.27 -1.59 -0.52
C CYS A 59 -11.75 -0.21 -0.09
N PRO A 60 -12.87 -0.10 0.64
CA PRO A 60 -13.40 1.19 1.03
C PRO A 60 -12.55 1.85 2.13
N TYR A 61 -12.43 3.17 2.08
CA TYR A 61 -11.95 3.95 3.22
C TYR A 61 -12.89 3.72 4.44
N PRO A 62 -12.38 3.62 5.71
CA PRO A 62 -11.05 4.02 6.14
C PRO A 62 -10.00 2.90 6.19
N VAL A 63 -10.30 1.67 5.80
CA VAL A 63 -9.30 0.60 5.77
C VAL A 63 -8.32 0.89 4.63
N SER A 64 -7.04 1.09 4.95
CA SER A 64 -6.02 1.50 3.98
C SER A 64 -4.66 0.90 4.29
N LEU A 65 -4.11 0.15 3.32
CA LEU A 65 -2.75 -0.36 3.41
C LEU A 65 -1.71 0.77 3.30
N GLY A 66 -1.97 1.77 2.47
CA GLY A 66 -1.09 2.93 2.32
C GLY A 66 -1.04 3.77 3.59
N LEU A 67 -2.20 4.13 4.17
CA LEU A 67 -2.26 4.91 5.41
C LEU A 67 -1.77 4.11 6.63
N PHE A 68 -1.95 2.80 6.65
CA PHE A 68 -1.29 1.93 7.63
C PHE A 68 0.23 2.10 7.57
N TYR A 69 0.82 1.98 6.36
CA TYR A 69 2.27 2.11 6.19
C TYR A 69 2.77 3.51 6.58
N SER A 70 2.03 4.55 6.21
CA SER A 70 2.31 5.93 6.61
C SER A 70 2.18 6.14 8.12
N SER A 71 1.23 5.48 8.79
CA SER A 71 1.10 5.53 10.26
C SER A 71 2.30 4.88 10.96
N ILE A 72 2.79 3.76 10.45
CA ILE A 72 4.03 3.14 10.97
C ILE A 72 5.25 4.04 10.65
N THR A 73 5.26 4.73 9.51
CA THR A 73 6.30 5.70 9.15
C THR A 73 6.37 6.83 10.17
N ASP A 74 5.22 7.42 10.54
CA ASP A 74 5.09 8.46 11.55
C ASP A 74 5.48 7.94 12.95
N TYR A 75 4.95 6.79 13.35
CA TYR A 75 5.29 6.12 14.61
C TYR A 75 6.80 5.90 14.78
N LEU A 76 7.49 5.57 13.69
CA LEU A 76 8.94 5.45 13.65
C LEU A 76 9.67 6.80 13.52
N GLY A 77 8.93 7.93 13.61
CA GLY A 77 9.44 9.30 13.62
C GLY A 77 10.04 9.74 12.30
N PHE A 78 9.53 9.22 11.19
CA PHE A 78 9.84 9.71 9.84
C PHE A 78 8.67 10.53 9.30
N ALA A 79 8.95 11.49 8.42
CA ALA A 79 7.91 12.32 7.81
C ALA A 79 7.03 11.47 6.86
N ILE A 80 5.71 11.58 7.02
CA ILE A 80 4.73 10.95 6.11
C ILE A 80 4.91 11.52 4.70
N ASN A 81 4.71 10.66 3.68
CA ASN A 81 4.89 10.94 2.25
C ASN A 81 6.36 11.18 1.81
N GLU A 82 7.30 11.15 2.74
CA GLU A 82 8.73 11.34 2.47
C GLU A 82 9.62 10.29 3.16
N GLY A 83 9.07 9.50 4.03
CA GLY A 83 9.84 8.61 4.90
C GLY A 83 9.57 7.12 4.73
N GLU A 84 8.59 6.74 3.94
CA GLU A 84 8.17 5.35 3.74
C GLU A 84 9.33 4.49 3.21
N TYR A 85 10.16 5.03 2.33
CA TYR A 85 11.35 4.32 1.85
C TYR A 85 12.39 4.03 2.96
N LYS A 86 12.41 4.86 4.02
CA LYS A 86 13.29 4.64 5.19
C LYS A 86 12.79 3.47 6.02
N VAL A 87 11.46 3.33 6.16
CA VAL A 87 10.83 2.17 6.82
C VAL A 87 11.13 0.91 6.03
N MET A 88 10.99 0.93 4.69
CA MET A 88 11.33 -0.19 3.81
C MET A 88 12.81 -0.59 3.98
N GLY A 89 13.72 0.38 3.99
CA GLY A 89 15.15 0.13 4.22
C GLY A 89 15.44 -0.41 5.62
N LEU A 90 14.80 0.16 6.65
CA LEU A 90 14.96 -0.26 8.05
C LEU A 90 14.46 -1.69 8.30
N ALA A 91 13.42 -2.11 7.60
CA ALA A 91 12.87 -3.47 7.67
C ALA A 91 13.91 -4.57 7.37
N SER A 92 14.94 -4.25 6.57
CA SER A 92 16.02 -5.19 6.25
C SER A 92 16.89 -5.58 7.46
N TYR A 93 16.87 -4.77 8.51
CA TYR A 93 17.60 -5.01 9.76
C TYR A 93 16.74 -5.67 10.85
N GLY A 94 15.43 -5.82 10.61
CA GLY A 94 14.48 -6.36 11.58
C GLY A 94 14.40 -7.88 11.57
N ASP A 95 14.08 -8.44 12.74
CA ASP A 95 13.77 -9.87 12.90
C ASP A 95 12.26 -10.11 12.75
N SER A 96 11.87 -10.83 11.69
CA SER A 96 10.47 -11.21 11.44
C SER A 96 9.87 -12.09 12.55
N LYS A 97 10.70 -12.72 13.39
CA LYS A 97 10.26 -13.57 14.51
C LYS A 97 10.12 -12.81 15.81
N SER A 98 10.56 -11.56 15.88
CA SER A 98 10.45 -10.72 17.07
C SER A 98 8.98 -10.52 17.48
N ASN A 99 8.78 -10.16 18.76
CA ASN A 99 7.44 -9.87 19.27
C ASN A 99 6.83 -8.64 18.58
N SER A 100 7.63 -7.58 18.41
CA SER A 100 7.18 -6.34 17.74
C SER A 100 6.73 -6.60 16.31
N ALA A 101 7.49 -7.36 15.52
CA ALA A 101 7.10 -7.71 14.14
C ALA A 101 5.80 -8.54 14.11
N LYS A 102 5.60 -9.45 15.05
CA LYS A 102 4.36 -10.24 15.15
C LYS A 102 3.15 -9.37 15.50
N LEU A 103 3.30 -8.44 16.45
CA LEU A 103 2.23 -7.52 16.84
C LEU A 103 1.82 -6.63 15.66
N VAL A 104 2.79 -6.08 14.93
CA VAL A 104 2.49 -5.25 13.74
C VAL A 104 1.77 -6.05 12.65
N ARG A 105 2.18 -7.29 12.39
CA ARG A 105 1.47 -8.17 11.43
C ARG A 105 0.04 -8.48 11.83
N GLY A 106 -0.28 -8.39 13.11
CA GLY A 106 -1.65 -8.60 13.62
C GLY A 106 -2.59 -7.38 13.49
N LEU A 107 -2.11 -6.22 13.02
CA LEU A 107 -2.92 -5.00 12.94
C LEU A 107 -3.93 -5.03 11.78
N MET A 108 -3.65 -5.79 10.74
CA MET A 108 -4.56 -6.00 9.61
C MET A 108 -4.50 -7.46 9.15
N ASP A 109 -5.55 -7.93 8.47
CA ASP A 109 -5.61 -9.27 7.90
C ASP A 109 -6.47 -9.29 6.64
N TRP A 110 -6.48 -10.43 5.94
CA TRP A 110 -7.33 -10.69 4.78
C TRP A 110 -8.46 -11.66 5.14
N ASN A 111 -9.69 -11.18 5.06
CA ASN A 111 -10.88 -12.03 5.17
C ASN A 111 -11.11 -12.78 3.85
N SER A 112 -10.71 -14.05 3.80
CA SER A 112 -10.82 -14.87 2.57
C SER A 112 -12.26 -15.22 2.18
N THR A 113 -13.23 -15.07 3.09
CA THR A 113 -14.64 -15.32 2.80
C THR A 113 -15.28 -14.12 2.11
N ALA A 114 -15.02 -12.92 2.63
CA ALA A 114 -15.53 -11.67 2.07
C ALA A 114 -14.62 -11.11 0.95
N ASN A 115 -13.38 -11.58 0.85
CA ASN A 115 -12.33 -11.04 -0.02
C ASN A 115 -12.08 -9.55 0.26
N GLU A 116 -11.84 -9.21 1.51
CA GLU A 116 -11.64 -7.85 1.97
C GLU A 116 -10.47 -7.75 2.95
N ILE A 117 -9.86 -6.57 3.04
CA ILE A 117 -8.91 -6.25 4.09
C ILE A 117 -9.69 -5.88 5.35
N ILE A 118 -9.32 -6.47 6.48
CA ILE A 118 -9.88 -6.15 7.80
C ILE A 118 -8.82 -5.52 8.69
N SER A 119 -9.22 -4.56 9.52
CA SER A 119 -8.37 -3.87 10.48
C SER A 119 -9.17 -3.43 11.70
N ASP A 120 -8.56 -3.49 12.87
CA ASP A 120 -9.07 -2.75 14.04
C ASP A 120 -8.65 -1.29 13.92
N MET A 121 -9.54 -0.44 13.44
CA MET A 121 -9.30 0.99 13.23
C MET A 121 -9.00 1.76 14.51
N SER A 122 -9.19 1.17 15.69
CA SER A 122 -8.89 1.83 16.97
C SER A 122 -7.40 2.08 17.21
N TYR A 123 -6.51 1.45 16.43
CA TYR A 123 -5.06 1.72 16.44
C TYR A 123 -4.65 2.93 15.62
N PHE A 124 -5.54 3.47 14.78
CA PHE A 124 -5.25 4.50 13.79
C PHE A 124 -6.15 5.71 13.94
N ASP A 125 -5.58 6.91 13.86
CA ASP A 125 -6.30 8.18 13.98
C ASP A 125 -6.39 8.97 12.65
N TYR A 126 -5.77 8.51 11.58
CA TYR A 126 -5.77 9.20 10.29
C TYR A 126 -7.17 9.44 9.70
N HIS A 127 -8.17 8.68 10.12
CA HIS A 127 -9.57 8.85 9.71
C HIS A 127 -10.38 9.79 10.63
N LEU A 128 -9.80 10.18 11.76
CA LEU A 128 -10.43 11.04 12.77
C LEU A 128 -9.69 12.37 12.92
N SER A 129 -8.43 12.45 12.51
CA SER A 129 -7.55 13.58 12.74
C SER A 129 -6.69 13.87 11.50
N THR A 130 -6.43 15.16 11.27
CA THR A 130 -5.48 15.62 10.25
C THR A 130 -4.06 15.79 10.78
N SER A 131 -3.86 15.67 12.10
CA SER A 131 -2.57 15.86 12.77
C SER A 131 -1.96 14.59 13.34
N ASN A 132 -2.77 13.58 13.59
CA ASN A 132 -2.33 12.30 14.16
C ASN A 132 -2.67 11.16 13.20
N SER A 133 -1.70 10.32 12.91
CA SER A 133 -1.89 9.16 12.04
C SER A 133 -2.21 7.88 12.82
N PHE A 134 -1.78 7.78 14.08
CA PHE A 134 -1.98 6.63 14.96
C PHE A 134 -2.52 7.06 16.33
N SER A 135 -3.16 6.13 17.03
CA SER A 135 -3.75 6.34 18.35
C SER A 135 -2.82 5.93 19.47
N ILE A 136 -3.18 6.32 20.70
CA ILE A 136 -2.47 5.89 21.92
C ILE A 136 -2.45 4.36 22.07
N LYS A 137 -3.45 3.64 21.55
CA LYS A 137 -3.47 2.17 21.58
C LYS A 137 -2.31 1.54 20.83
N LEU A 138 -1.82 2.19 19.75
CA LEU A 138 -0.64 1.70 19.05
C LEU A 138 0.61 1.80 19.92
N GLU A 139 0.72 2.89 20.71
CA GLU A 139 1.83 3.03 21.67
C GLU A 139 1.70 2.06 22.85
N GLU A 140 0.49 1.78 23.32
CA GLU A 140 0.25 0.74 24.34
C GLU A 140 0.65 -0.65 23.83
N LEU A 141 0.46 -0.92 22.54
CA LEU A 141 0.79 -2.21 21.91
C LEU A 141 2.29 -2.36 21.65
N LEU A 142 2.93 -1.33 21.07
CA LEU A 142 4.30 -1.41 20.52
C LEU A 142 5.35 -0.69 21.38
N GLY A 143 4.94 -0.01 22.45
CA GLY A 143 5.74 0.91 23.25
C GLY A 143 5.67 2.35 22.72
N PRO A 144 6.44 3.29 23.28
CA PRO A 144 6.38 4.69 22.87
C PRO A 144 6.87 4.90 21.45
N ALA A 145 6.21 5.81 20.72
CA ALA A 145 6.64 6.23 19.39
C ALA A 145 8.06 6.82 19.44
N ARG A 146 8.82 6.63 18.36
CA ARG A 146 10.19 7.13 18.29
C ARG A 146 10.22 8.67 18.20
N ASN A 147 11.07 9.27 19.02
CA ASN A 147 11.35 10.69 18.89
C ASN A 147 12.13 10.97 17.57
N PRO A 148 11.58 11.78 16.63
CA PRO A 148 12.23 12.06 15.35
C PRO A 148 13.59 12.77 15.46
N PHE A 149 13.84 13.45 16.56
CA PHE A 149 15.09 14.19 16.82
C PHE A 149 16.23 13.31 17.37
N VAL A 150 15.94 12.05 17.74
CA VAL A 150 16.95 11.10 18.21
C VAL A 150 17.39 10.22 17.04
N LYS A 151 18.72 10.17 16.81
CA LYS A 151 19.28 9.32 15.75
C LYS A 151 19.09 7.83 16.06
N LEU A 152 18.74 7.06 15.05
CA LEU A 152 18.81 5.60 15.12
C LEU A 152 20.26 5.17 14.92
N ILE A 153 20.84 4.50 15.92
CA ILE A 153 22.22 4.03 15.90
C ILE A 153 22.20 2.49 15.80
N PRO A 154 22.71 1.90 14.72
CA PRO A 154 22.79 0.45 14.59
C PRO A 154 23.51 -0.19 15.78
N GLY A 155 22.90 -1.22 16.36
CA GLY A 155 23.40 -1.90 17.55
C GLY A 155 22.72 -1.50 18.86
N ASP A 156 21.99 -0.38 18.89
CA ASP A 156 21.20 0.02 20.05
C ASP A 156 19.86 -0.76 20.10
N SER A 157 19.35 -0.96 21.32
CA SER A 157 18.06 -1.64 21.54
C SER A 157 16.89 -0.90 20.85
N ASP A 158 16.94 0.42 20.80
CA ASP A 158 15.92 1.25 20.16
C ASP A 158 15.97 1.11 18.63
N PHE A 159 17.17 0.99 18.05
CA PHE A 159 17.34 0.68 16.63
C PHE A 159 16.71 -0.68 16.30
N GLN A 160 17.01 -1.72 17.09
CA GLN A 160 16.49 -3.06 16.81
C GLN A 160 14.97 -3.11 16.95
N ARG A 161 14.40 -2.47 17.99
CA ARG A 161 12.95 -2.36 18.15
C ARG A 161 12.29 -1.69 16.94
N CYS A 162 12.85 -0.56 16.49
CA CYS A 162 12.33 0.15 15.30
C CYS A 162 12.47 -0.69 14.03
N ALA A 163 13.58 -1.39 13.86
CA ALA A 163 13.80 -2.28 12.72
C ALA A 163 12.81 -3.46 12.72
N ASP A 164 12.50 -4.02 13.87
CA ASP A 164 11.55 -5.12 14.03
C ASP A 164 10.12 -4.66 13.72
N ILE A 165 9.73 -3.46 14.15
CA ILE A 165 8.43 -2.84 13.80
C ILE A 165 8.34 -2.61 12.29
N ALA A 166 9.38 -2.01 11.69
CA ALA A 166 9.47 -1.81 10.26
C ALA A 166 9.38 -3.13 9.47
N ARG A 167 10.03 -4.18 9.98
CA ARG A 167 9.96 -5.53 9.40
C ARG A 167 8.53 -6.09 9.45
N GLY A 168 7.84 -5.95 10.58
CA GLY A 168 6.44 -6.35 10.70
C GLY A 168 5.53 -5.64 9.72
N ALA A 169 5.73 -4.32 9.53
CA ALA A 169 4.97 -3.53 8.55
C ALA A 169 5.24 -3.97 7.12
N GLN A 170 6.51 -4.24 6.77
CA GLN A 170 6.88 -4.73 5.46
C GLN A 170 6.30 -6.13 5.18
N ASP A 171 6.41 -7.06 6.14
CA ASP A 171 5.86 -8.40 6.02
C ASP A 171 4.33 -8.38 5.83
N LEU A 172 3.62 -7.53 6.59
CA LEU A 172 2.17 -7.37 6.47
C LEU A 172 1.79 -6.76 5.11
N THR A 173 2.54 -5.77 4.64
CA THR A 173 2.31 -5.15 3.34
C THR A 173 2.45 -6.16 2.22
N ILE A 174 3.52 -6.95 2.21
CA ILE A 174 3.74 -8.02 1.24
C ILE A 174 2.57 -9.03 1.31
N TYR A 175 2.23 -9.50 2.49
CA TYR A 175 1.14 -10.46 2.69
C TYR A 175 -0.18 -9.98 2.11
N LEU A 176 -0.59 -8.74 2.41
CA LEU A 176 -1.85 -8.20 1.91
C LEU A 176 -1.83 -7.95 0.40
N LEU A 177 -0.71 -7.47 -0.15
CA LEU A 177 -0.55 -7.32 -1.59
C LEU A 177 -0.63 -8.67 -2.31
N GLU A 178 -0.02 -9.73 -1.78
CA GLU A 178 -0.14 -11.09 -2.34
C GLU A 178 -1.60 -11.57 -2.34
N LYS A 179 -2.39 -11.25 -1.30
CA LYS A 179 -3.83 -11.55 -1.25
C LYS A 179 -4.61 -10.78 -2.31
N ILE A 180 -4.36 -9.47 -2.45
CA ILE A 180 -5.00 -8.62 -3.46
C ILE A 180 -4.69 -9.15 -4.86
N PHE A 181 -3.42 -9.44 -5.18
CA PHE A 181 -3.02 -9.97 -6.49
C PHE A 181 -3.58 -11.35 -6.76
N THR A 182 -3.63 -12.22 -5.75
CA THR A 182 -4.29 -13.54 -5.85
C THR A 182 -5.78 -13.40 -6.13
N HIS A 183 -6.45 -12.47 -5.46
CA HIS A 183 -7.85 -12.17 -5.71
C HIS A 183 -8.05 -11.59 -7.12
N ALA A 184 -7.20 -10.64 -7.53
CA ALA A 184 -7.22 -10.07 -8.88
C ALA A 184 -7.08 -11.15 -9.96
N HIS A 185 -6.11 -12.06 -9.82
CA HIS A 185 -5.97 -13.20 -10.72
C HIS A 185 -7.22 -14.08 -10.74
N LYS A 186 -7.79 -14.39 -9.58
CA LYS A 186 -8.98 -15.24 -9.45
C LYS A 186 -10.20 -14.67 -10.18
N ILE A 187 -10.42 -13.33 -10.12
CA ILE A 187 -11.61 -12.71 -10.70
C ILE A 187 -11.44 -12.29 -12.16
N THR A 188 -10.20 -12.06 -12.63
CA THR A 188 -9.90 -11.62 -14.00
C THR A 188 -9.28 -12.68 -14.87
N ASN A 189 -8.73 -13.74 -14.28
CA ASN A 189 -7.83 -14.73 -14.92
C ASN A 189 -6.59 -14.09 -15.58
N SER A 190 -6.28 -12.82 -15.26
CA SER A 190 -5.10 -12.14 -15.79
C SER A 190 -3.83 -12.65 -15.13
N ARG A 191 -2.75 -12.70 -15.90
CA ARG A 191 -1.38 -13.01 -15.44
C ARG A 191 -0.45 -11.81 -15.60
N ARG A 192 -0.97 -10.71 -16.13
CA ARG A 192 -0.29 -9.45 -16.39
C ARG A 192 -1.00 -8.33 -15.65
N PHE A 193 -0.25 -7.56 -14.89
CA PHE A 193 -0.80 -6.57 -13.98
C PHE A 193 -0.21 -5.19 -14.20
N LEU A 194 -1.05 -4.17 -14.24
CA LEU A 194 -0.65 -2.79 -13.99
C LEU A 194 -0.73 -2.57 -12.48
N PHE A 195 0.36 -2.12 -11.87
CA PHE A 195 0.39 -1.84 -10.44
C PHE A 195 0.72 -0.36 -10.22
N SER A 196 -0.21 0.40 -9.63
CA SER A 196 -0.09 1.84 -9.39
C SER A 196 -0.70 2.23 -8.03
N GLY A 197 -0.69 3.53 -7.71
CA GLY A 197 -0.91 4.04 -6.36
C GLY A 197 0.39 4.12 -5.57
N GLY A 198 0.43 4.90 -4.50
CA GLY A 198 1.63 5.16 -3.71
C GLY A 198 2.33 3.90 -3.19
N VAL A 199 1.56 2.86 -2.85
CA VAL A 199 2.11 1.58 -2.33
C VAL A 199 2.93 0.84 -3.39
N SER A 200 2.70 1.06 -4.67
CA SER A 200 3.48 0.43 -5.75
C SER A 200 4.93 0.94 -5.84
N MET A 201 5.28 2.00 -5.11
CA MET A 201 6.68 2.42 -4.93
C MET A 201 7.48 1.51 -3.99
N ASN A 202 6.83 0.58 -3.30
CA ASN A 202 7.49 -0.38 -2.41
C ASN A 202 8.14 -1.52 -3.23
N SER A 203 9.41 -1.32 -3.62
CA SER A 203 10.15 -2.26 -4.46
C SER A 203 10.32 -3.65 -3.85
N ALA A 204 10.43 -3.76 -2.53
CA ALA A 204 10.53 -5.04 -1.84
C ALA A 204 9.23 -5.88 -1.98
N SER A 205 8.08 -5.22 -2.04
CA SER A 205 6.81 -5.88 -2.31
C SER A 205 6.69 -6.35 -3.76
N ILE A 206 7.18 -5.55 -4.72
CA ILE A 206 7.15 -5.93 -6.14
C ILE A 206 7.96 -7.20 -6.40
N ASP A 207 9.14 -7.33 -5.76
CA ASP A 207 9.96 -8.54 -5.88
C ASP A 207 9.21 -9.77 -5.40
N SER A 208 8.51 -9.70 -4.27
CA SER A 208 7.68 -10.80 -3.76
C SER A 208 6.52 -11.14 -4.71
N LEU A 209 5.82 -10.12 -5.22
CA LEU A 209 4.70 -10.31 -6.15
C LEU A 209 5.15 -10.98 -7.47
N ALA A 210 6.34 -10.65 -7.95
CA ALA A 210 6.91 -11.24 -9.16
C ALA A 210 7.24 -12.75 -9.01
N GLN A 211 7.33 -13.25 -7.79
CA GLN A 211 7.55 -14.68 -7.50
C GLN A 211 6.25 -15.51 -7.49
N LEU A 212 5.08 -14.87 -7.55
CA LEU A 212 3.80 -15.59 -7.59
C LEU A 212 3.67 -16.36 -8.89
N SER A 213 3.35 -17.64 -8.83
CA SER A 213 3.36 -18.57 -9.97
C SER A 213 2.41 -18.19 -11.11
N PHE A 214 1.43 -17.37 -10.86
CA PHE A 214 0.47 -16.87 -11.84
C PHE A 214 0.85 -15.50 -12.43
N VAL A 215 1.92 -14.86 -11.96
CA VAL A 215 2.36 -13.55 -12.44
C VAL A 215 3.38 -13.73 -13.56
N ASP A 216 3.05 -13.29 -14.76
CA ASP A 216 3.97 -13.24 -15.89
C ASP A 216 4.62 -11.87 -16.04
N GLU A 217 3.92 -10.79 -15.67
CA GLU A 217 4.40 -9.42 -15.80
C GLU A 217 3.71 -8.48 -14.81
N ILE A 218 4.51 -7.61 -14.17
CA ILE A 218 4.01 -6.46 -13.40
C ILE A 218 4.60 -5.19 -14.04
N ILE A 219 3.73 -4.27 -14.42
CA ILE A 219 4.10 -2.98 -14.99
C ILE A 219 3.78 -1.91 -13.95
N VAL A 220 4.83 -1.22 -13.48
CA VAL A 220 4.72 -0.06 -12.60
C VAL A 220 5.08 1.17 -13.42
N PRO A 221 4.23 2.20 -13.51
CA PRO A 221 4.56 3.41 -14.27
C PRO A 221 5.70 4.19 -13.59
N PRO A 222 6.43 5.04 -14.34
CA PRO A 222 7.54 5.83 -13.78
C PRO A 222 7.14 6.77 -12.62
N SER A 223 5.88 7.21 -12.59
CA SER A 223 5.29 8.01 -11.50
C SER A 223 3.99 7.35 -11.04
N PRO A 224 4.08 6.33 -10.17
CA PRO A 224 2.91 5.53 -9.83
C PRO A 224 1.99 6.16 -8.79
N GLY A 225 2.46 7.15 -8.01
CA GLY A 225 1.67 7.92 -7.05
C GLY A 225 0.87 9.06 -7.71
N ASP A 226 0.24 9.90 -6.89
CA ASP A 226 -0.69 10.97 -7.31
C ASP A 226 -0.12 11.95 -8.33
N ALA A 227 1.19 12.21 -8.29
CA ALA A 227 1.84 13.06 -9.28
C ALA A 227 1.70 12.52 -10.72
N GLY A 228 1.54 11.21 -10.88
CA GLY A 228 1.32 10.58 -12.18
C GLY A 228 -0.12 10.69 -12.68
N CYS A 229 -1.10 10.90 -11.80
CA CYS A 229 -2.52 11.00 -12.17
C CYS A 229 -2.83 12.15 -13.14
N ALA A 230 -1.94 13.14 -13.25
CA ALA A 230 -2.06 14.19 -14.26
C ALA A 230 -1.91 13.69 -15.72
N ILE A 231 -1.41 12.46 -15.92
CA ILE A 231 -1.27 11.81 -17.23
C ILE A 231 -2.51 10.98 -17.55
N GLY A 232 -3.06 10.32 -16.57
CA GLY A 232 -4.28 9.50 -16.67
C GLY A 232 -5.53 10.30 -16.38
#